data_221cdb95dd7fb47746b9b0967bdc5e0a
#
_entry.id   221cdb95dd7fb47746b9b0967bdc5e0a
#
_cell.length_a   1.000
_cell.length_b   1.000
_cell.length_c   1.000
_cell.angle_alpha   90.00
_cell.angle_beta   90.00
_cell.angle_gamma   90.00
#
_symmetry.space_group_name_H-M   'P 1'
#
loop_
_entity.id
_entity.type
_entity.pdbx_description
1 polymer ?
#
loop_
_entity_poly.entity_id
_entity_poly.type
_entity_poly.pdbx_seq_one_letter_code
_entity_poly.pdbx_strand_id
1 'polypeptide(L)'
;MGTEIGVHRFLVFPASRSLVNWDQRKLEQKLERLQAIAISAAEQSYRTHIPQVSFIPSLKDILSANPEAIVASESQSAPLATVPKGKETCVVIGPEGGWTPVEVKLIGDRAASFGPLVFRTETAGPAIASLFILGSRLQMHR
;
A
#
# COMPACT_ATOMS: atom_id res chain seq x y z
N MET A 1 10.69 -6.18 3.90
CA MET A 1 9.51 -7.07 3.70
C MET A 1 8.78 -6.81 2.37
N GLY A 2 8.15 -5.67 2.10
CA GLY A 2 7.43 -5.47 0.85
C GLY A 2 8.28 -5.68 -0.41
N THR A 3 9.51 -5.22 -0.39
CA THR A 3 10.48 -5.43 -1.48
C THR A 3 10.73 -6.91 -1.73
N GLU A 4 11.02 -7.69 -0.72
CA GLU A 4 11.29 -9.14 -0.80
C GLU A 4 10.08 -9.92 -1.34
N ILE A 5 8.86 -9.51 -0.96
CA ILE A 5 7.61 -10.10 -1.42
C ILE A 5 7.38 -9.85 -2.91
N GLY A 6 7.83 -8.72 -3.44
CA GLY A 6 7.70 -8.41 -4.86
C GLY A 6 6.98 -7.11 -5.20
N VAL A 7 6.72 -6.24 -4.22
CA VAL A 7 6.12 -4.92 -4.49
C VAL A 7 6.96 -4.13 -5.50
N HIS A 8 6.31 -3.50 -6.46
CA HIS A 8 6.96 -2.79 -7.57
C HIS A 8 7.24 -1.33 -7.27
N ARG A 9 6.37 -0.67 -6.51
CA ARG A 9 6.49 0.74 -6.11
C ARG A 9 5.91 0.95 -4.72
N PHE A 10 6.48 1.90 -3.99
CA PHE A 10 5.97 2.37 -2.72
C PHE A 10 5.57 3.84 -2.85
N LEU A 11 4.30 4.14 -2.62
CA LEU A 11 3.77 5.49 -2.62
C LEU A 11 3.51 5.93 -1.18
N VAL A 12 4.24 6.94 -0.73
CA VAL A 12 4.10 7.50 0.62
C VAL A 12 3.25 8.76 0.53
N PHE A 13 2.23 8.86 1.35
CA PHE A 13 1.34 10.01 1.38
C PHE A 13 0.94 10.39 2.81
N PRO A 14 0.60 11.66 3.07
CA PRO A 14 0.06 12.09 4.35
C PRO A 14 -1.43 11.71 4.43
N ALA A 15 -1.80 10.91 5.42
CA ALA A 15 -3.19 10.67 5.76
C ALA A 15 -3.63 11.66 6.85
N SER A 16 -4.90 12.03 6.88
CA SER A 16 -5.41 13.06 7.80
C SER A 16 -5.22 12.71 9.27
N ARG A 17 -5.27 11.42 9.62
CA ARG A 17 -5.02 10.91 10.98
C ARG A 17 -3.62 10.35 11.17
N SER A 18 -2.69 10.66 10.27
CA SER A 18 -1.29 10.33 10.47
C SER A 18 -0.69 11.22 11.56
N LEU A 19 0.02 10.63 12.49
CA LEU A 19 0.75 11.35 13.54
C LEU A 19 2.00 12.07 13.00
N VAL A 20 2.33 11.87 11.74
CA VAL A 20 3.58 12.35 11.15
C VAL A 20 3.33 13.57 10.28
N ASN A 21 3.83 14.71 10.73
CA ASN A 21 3.89 15.95 9.95
C ASN A 21 5.36 16.20 9.58
N TRP A 22 5.69 16.02 8.29
CA TRP A 22 7.03 16.25 7.79
C TRP A 22 7.13 17.58 7.07
N ASP A 23 8.11 18.42 7.48
CA ASP A 23 8.58 19.51 6.65
C ASP A 23 9.33 18.96 5.42
N GLN A 24 9.55 19.78 4.40
CA GLN A 24 10.17 19.38 3.13
C GLN A 24 11.51 18.64 3.33
N ARG A 25 12.38 19.17 4.20
CA ARG A 25 13.70 18.59 4.45
C ARG A 25 13.60 17.20 5.10
N LYS A 26 12.72 17.04 6.08
CA LYS A 26 12.50 15.74 6.74
C LYS A 26 11.89 14.73 5.79
N LEU A 27 11.01 15.18 4.90
CA LEU A 27 10.42 14.34 3.87
C LEU A 27 11.50 13.78 2.93
N GLU A 28 12.38 14.64 2.40
CA GLU A 28 13.47 14.24 1.51
C GLU A 28 14.38 13.20 2.18
N GLN A 29 14.85 13.47 3.38
CA GLN A 29 15.69 12.54 4.16
C GLN A 29 14.98 11.20 4.41
N LYS A 30 13.67 11.23 4.66
CA LYS A 30 12.88 10.02 4.90
C LYS A 30 12.75 9.19 3.61
N LEU A 31 12.50 9.83 2.47
CA LEU A 31 12.41 9.15 1.18
C LEU A 31 13.76 8.52 0.78
N GLU A 32 14.87 9.24 0.95
CA GLU A 32 16.20 8.71 0.72
C GLU A 32 16.48 7.46 1.57
N ARG A 33 16.16 7.53 2.87
CA ARG A 33 16.30 6.39 3.78
C ARG A 33 15.43 5.20 3.35
N LEU A 34 14.17 5.43 2.99
CA LEU A 34 13.27 4.37 2.54
C LEU A 34 13.74 3.76 1.22
N GLN A 35 14.26 4.57 0.29
CA GLN A 35 14.83 4.08 -0.95
C GLN A 35 16.08 3.22 -0.70
N ALA A 36 16.96 3.63 0.21
CA ALA A 36 18.14 2.84 0.58
C ALA A 36 17.75 1.47 1.19
N ILE A 37 16.71 1.44 2.03
CA ILE A 37 16.15 0.19 2.57
C ILE A 37 15.60 -0.71 1.45
N ALA A 38 14.90 -0.12 0.46
CA ALA A 38 14.37 -0.88 -0.67
C ALA A 38 15.47 -1.47 -1.55
N ILE A 39 16.56 -0.73 -1.78
CA ILE A 39 17.75 -1.21 -2.51
C ILE A 39 18.38 -2.39 -1.77
N SER A 40 18.70 -2.23 -0.49
CA SER A 40 19.33 -3.29 0.31
C SER A 40 18.47 -4.55 0.36
N ALA A 41 17.15 -4.40 0.50
CA ALA A 41 16.23 -5.54 0.49
C ALA A 41 16.14 -6.21 -0.88
N ALA A 42 16.25 -5.47 -1.98
CA ALA A 42 16.29 -6.02 -3.33
C ALA A 42 17.56 -6.82 -3.58
N GLU A 43 18.72 -6.30 -3.16
CA GLU A 43 20.01 -6.98 -3.23
C GLU A 43 20.00 -8.30 -2.44
N GLN A 44 19.54 -8.25 -1.18
CA GLN A 44 19.49 -9.41 -0.31
C GLN A 44 18.53 -10.49 -0.83
N SER A 45 17.46 -10.11 -1.50
CA SER A 45 16.47 -11.03 -2.07
C SER A 45 16.71 -11.39 -3.55
N TYR A 46 17.85 -11.01 -4.10
CA TYR A 46 18.23 -11.27 -5.51
C TYR A 46 17.21 -10.77 -6.51
N ARG A 47 16.54 -9.65 -6.23
CA ARG A 47 15.60 -9.05 -7.17
C ARG A 47 16.31 -8.27 -8.26
N THR A 48 15.85 -8.45 -9.50
CA THR A 48 16.32 -7.70 -10.68
C THR A 48 15.65 -6.33 -10.80
N HIS A 49 14.59 -6.08 -10.01
CA HIS A 49 13.86 -4.82 -9.98
C HIS A 49 13.95 -4.20 -8.59
N ILE A 50 14.43 -2.95 -8.52
CA ILE A 50 14.47 -2.15 -7.30
C ILE A 50 13.19 -1.31 -7.25
N PRO A 51 12.34 -1.47 -6.22
CA PRO A 51 11.13 -0.66 -6.07
C PRO A 51 11.48 0.82 -5.89
N GLN A 52 10.80 1.68 -6.62
CA GLN A 52 10.89 3.12 -6.41
C GLN A 52 10.02 3.53 -5.22
N VAL A 53 10.56 4.39 -4.35
CA VAL A 53 9.83 5.03 -3.27
C VAL A 53 9.55 6.48 -3.66
N SER A 54 8.28 6.86 -3.69
CA SER A 54 7.86 8.21 -4.12
C SER A 54 6.87 8.80 -3.13
N PHE A 55 6.86 10.13 -3.03
CA PHE A 55 5.87 10.86 -2.25
C PHE A 55 4.74 11.34 -3.15
N ILE A 56 3.51 11.21 -2.66
CA ILE A 56 2.30 11.73 -3.31
C ILE A 56 1.62 12.68 -2.32
N PRO A 57 1.22 13.89 -2.74
CA PRO A 57 0.76 14.93 -1.83
C PRO A 57 -0.51 14.60 -1.06
N SER A 58 -1.41 13.75 -1.61
CA SER A 58 -2.67 13.42 -0.96
C SER A 58 -3.24 12.07 -1.38
N LEU A 59 -4.17 11.55 -0.58
CA LEU A 59 -4.99 10.39 -0.94
C LEU A 59 -5.75 10.63 -2.25
N LYS A 60 -6.28 11.85 -2.46
CA LYS A 60 -6.98 12.22 -3.68
C LYS A 60 -6.11 12.02 -4.93
N ASP A 61 -4.85 12.45 -4.86
CA ASP A 61 -3.92 12.33 -5.98
C ASP A 61 -3.60 10.85 -6.27
N ILE A 62 -3.44 10.02 -5.24
CA ILE A 62 -3.26 8.57 -5.40
C ILE A 62 -4.46 7.96 -6.12
N LEU A 63 -5.68 8.24 -5.65
CA LEU A 63 -6.90 7.67 -6.21
C LEU A 63 -7.19 8.18 -7.64
N SER A 64 -6.81 9.42 -7.94
CA SER A 64 -6.93 9.99 -9.28
C SER A 64 -5.96 9.33 -10.27
N ALA A 65 -4.72 9.08 -9.84
CA ALA A 65 -3.72 8.40 -10.66
C ALA A 65 -3.97 6.89 -10.80
N ASN A 66 -4.70 6.30 -9.85
CA ASN A 66 -5.01 4.87 -9.80
C ASN A 66 -6.53 4.66 -9.60
N PRO A 67 -7.35 4.82 -10.64
CA PRO A 67 -8.82 4.75 -10.51
C PRO A 67 -9.33 3.41 -9.97
N GLU A 68 -8.61 2.31 -10.25
CA GLU A 68 -8.91 0.95 -9.80
C GLU A 68 -8.19 0.57 -8.48
N ALA A 69 -7.67 1.54 -7.74
CA ALA A 69 -7.00 1.29 -6.47
C ALA A 69 -7.95 0.60 -5.47
N ILE A 70 -7.42 -0.34 -4.72
CA ILE A 70 -8.12 -1.00 -3.61
C ILE A 70 -7.65 -0.34 -2.32
N VAL A 71 -8.60 0.13 -1.52
CA VAL A 71 -8.28 0.77 -0.24
C VAL A 71 -8.63 -0.17 0.90
N ALA A 72 -7.63 -0.55 1.69
CA ALA A 72 -7.83 -1.40 2.84
C ALA A 72 -8.73 -0.70 3.87
N SER A 73 -9.79 -1.40 4.27
CA SER A 73 -10.78 -0.92 5.23
C SER A 73 -11.01 -1.97 6.31
N GLU A 74 -11.06 -1.52 7.55
CA GLU A 74 -11.44 -2.34 8.70
C GLU A 74 -12.96 -2.40 8.89
N SER A 75 -13.72 -1.69 8.05
CA SER A 75 -15.19 -1.71 8.12
C SER A 75 -15.74 -3.09 7.79
N GLN A 76 -16.56 -3.63 8.70
CA GLN A 76 -17.24 -4.91 8.49
C GLN A 76 -18.23 -4.88 7.31
N SER A 77 -18.64 -3.70 6.86
CA SER A 77 -19.52 -3.52 5.70
C SER A 77 -18.75 -3.48 4.36
N ALA A 78 -17.42 -3.39 4.40
CA ALA A 78 -16.63 -3.40 3.18
C ALA A 78 -16.62 -4.83 2.57
N PRO A 79 -16.77 -4.96 1.22
CA PRO A 79 -16.70 -6.26 0.58
C PRO A 79 -15.30 -6.87 0.73
N LEU A 80 -15.22 -8.20 0.70
CA LEU A 80 -13.92 -8.87 0.66
C LEU A 80 -13.16 -8.49 -0.59
N ALA A 81 -11.87 -8.20 -0.42
CA ALA A 81 -10.99 -7.88 -1.54
C ALA A 81 -10.87 -9.07 -2.50
N THR A 82 -10.99 -8.78 -3.79
CA THR A 82 -10.69 -9.74 -4.86
C THR A 82 -9.33 -9.43 -5.43
N VAL A 83 -8.51 -10.46 -5.65
CA VAL A 83 -7.18 -10.32 -6.26
C VAL A 83 -7.35 -10.21 -7.78
N PRO A 84 -7.04 -9.06 -8.41
CA PRO A 84 -7.11 -8.92 -9.86
C PRO A 84 -6.08 -9.83 -10.53
N LYS A 85 -6.47 -10.51 -11.60
CA LYS A 85 -5.55 -11.36 -12.36
C LYS A 85 -4.78 -10.55 -13.38
N GLY A 86 -3.44 -10.65 -13.35
CA GLY A 86 -2.57 -10.17 -14.43
C GLY A 86 -2.47 -8.65 -14.63
N LYS A 87 -2.95 -7.85 -13.66
CA LYS A 87 -2.87 -6.38 -13.72
C LYS A 87 -2.02 -5.82 -12.59
N GLU A 88 -1.33 -4.73 -12.87
CA GLU A 88 -0.74 -3.89 -11.82
C GLU A 88 -1.88 -3.36 -10.92
N THR A 89 -1.76 -3.58 -9.62
CA THR A 89 -2.79 -3.19 -8.66
C THR A 89 -2.18 -2.26 -7.62
N CYS A 90 -2.80 -1.11 -7.42
CA CYS A 90 -2.49 -0.20 -6.33
C CYS A 90 -3.33 -0.57 -5.12
N VAL A 91 -2.68 -0.85 -4.00
CA VAL A 91 -3.35 -1.06 -2.71
C VAL A 91 -2.96 0.05 -1.76
N VAL A 92 -3.96 0.71 -1.19
CA VAL A 92 -3.78 1.81 -0.24
C VAL A 92 -4.07 1.32 1.17
N ILE A 93 -3.13 1.57 2.07
CA ILE A 93 -3.22 1.20 3.48
C ILE A 93 -3.29 2.46 4.31
N GLY A 94 -4.27 2.53 5.20
CA GLY A 94 -4.52 3.68 6.05
C GLY A 94 -3.60 3.76 7.27
N PRO A 95 -3.65 4.90 7.97
CA PRO A 95 -2.95 5.07 9.23
C PRO A 95 -3.67 4.31 10.36
N GLU A 96 -2.99 4.12 11.48
CA GLU A 96 -3.52 3.46 12.68
C GLU A 96 -4.80 4.13 13.22
N GLY A 97 -4.95 5.44 12.99
CA GLY A 97 -6.14 6.21 13.36
C GLY A 97 -7.34 6.02 12.42
N GLY A 98 -7.20 5.17 11.39
CA GLY A 98 -8.21 4.91 10.38
C GLY A 98 -8.50 6.11 9.46
N TRP A 99 -9.50 5.98 8.62
CA TRP A 99 -9.93 7.00 7.67
C TRP A 99 -10.89 8.02 8.31
N THR A 100 -10.76 9.28 7.95
CA THR A 100 -11.73 10.32 8.34
C THR A 100 -13.01 10.18 7.51
N PRO A 101 -14.16 10.75 7.96
CA PRO A 101 -15.38 10.73 7.16
C PRO A 101 -15.22 11.33 5.76
N VAL A 102 -14.35 12.32 5.59
CA VAL A 102 -14.04 12.93 4.29
C VAL A 102 -13.28 11.95 3.41
N GLU A 103 -12.26 11.29 3.96
CA GLU A 103 -11.51 10.25 3.25
C GLU A 103 -12.39 9.05 2.89
N VAL A 104 -13.27 8.60 3.79
CA VAL A 104 -14.25 7.52 3.51
C VAL A 104 -15.13 7.86 2.31
N LYS A 105 -15.62 9.09 2.21
CA LYS A 105 -16.40 9.54 1.04
C LYS A 105 -15.56 9.54 -0.24
N LEU A 106 -14.31 9.95 -0.15
CA LEU A 106 -13.39 9.96 -1.29
C LEU A 106 -13.03 8.54 -1.76
N ILE A 107 -12.85 7.62 -0.82
CA ILE A 107 -12.57 6.21 -1.07
C ILE A 107 -13.75 5.55 -1.80
N GLY A 108 -14.97 5.75 -1.30
CA GLY A 108 -16.18 5.20 -1.91
C GLY A 108 -16.11 3.68 -2.09
N ASP A 109 -16.48 3.21 -3.27
CA ASP A 109 -16.53 1.77 -3.62
C ASP A 109 -15.16 1.08 -3.73
N ARG A 110 -14.06 1.83 -3.56
CA ARG A 110 -12.69 1.27 -3.51
C ARG A 110 -12.35 0.60 -2.18
N ALA A 111 -13.19 0.78 -1.15
CA ALA A 111 -12.99 0.15 0.15
C ALA A 111 -13.15 -1.36 0.04
N ALA A 112 -12.18 -2.11 0.55
CA ALA A 112 -12.24 -3.56 0.62
C ALA A 112 -11.70 -4.09 1.93
N SER A 113 -12.31 -5.15 2.45
CA SER A 113 -11.86 -5.88 3.62
C SER A 113 -10.89 -7.00 3.24
N PHE A 114 -9.91 -7.23 4.09
CA PHE A 114 -8.94 -8.32 3.95
C PHE A 114 -9.15 -9.41 5.02
N GLY A 115 -10.36 -9.54 5.49
CA GLY A 115 -10.75 -10.57 6.45
C GLY A 115 -11.17 -9.99 7.81
N PRO A 116 -11.50 -10.86 8.78
CA PRO A 116 -12.07 -10.45 10.06
C PRO A 116 -11.05 -9.90 11.05
N LEU A 117 -9.75 -10.00 10.75
CA LEU A 117 -8.68 -9.56 11.64
C LEU A 117 -8.24 -8.14 11.31
N VAL A 118 -8.04 -7.35 12.34
CA VAL A 118 -7.46 -6.00 12.24
C VAL A 118 -5.95 -6.13 12.33
N PHE A 119 -5.25 -5.72 11.28
CA PHE A 119 -3.79 -5.69 11.25
C PHE A 119 -3.27 -4.32 11.66
N ARG A 120 -2.14 -4.29 12.36
CA ARG A 120 -1.36 -3.05 12.46
C ARG A 120 -0.88 -2.62 11.07
N THR A 121 -0.69 -1.31 10.86
CA THR A 121 -0.29 -0.76 9.54
C THR A 121 1.00 -1.41 9.01
N GLU A 122 1.99 -1.64 9.89
CA GLU A 122 3.24 -2.31 9.51
C GLU A 122 3.05 -3.78 9.08
N THR A 123 2.00 -4.45 9.57
CA THR A 123 1.66 -5.84 9.22
C THR A 123 0.76 -5.90 8.00
N ALA A 124 -0.20 -4.97 7.88
CA ALA A 124 -1.17 -4.95 6.80
C ALA A 124 -0.50 -4.88 5.42
N GLY A 125 0.50 -4.02 5.26
CA GLY A 125 1.22 -3.86 4.00
C GLY A 125 1.81 -5.16 3.48
N PRO A 126 2.71 -5.81 4.20
CA PRO A 126 3.30 -7.08 3.80
C PRO A 126 2.27 -8.21 3.63
N ALA A 127 1.28 -8.32 4.53
CA ALA A 127 0.26 -9.36 4.45
C ALA A 127 -0.58 -9.25 3.17
N ILE A 128 -1.08 -8.05 2.87
CA ILE A 128 -1.87 -7.79 1.68
C ILE A 128 -1.04 -7.95 0.41
N ALA A 129 0.19 -7.45 0.39
CA ALA A 129 1.10 -7.63 -0.74
C ALA A 129 1.34 -9.13 -1.02
N SER A 130 1.50 -9.94 0.02
CA SER A 130 1.65 -11.40 -0.12
C SER A 130 0.43 -12.04 -0.75
N LEU A 131 -0.78 -11.65 -0.34
CA LEU A 131 -2.02 -12.16 -0.94
C LEU A 131 -2.11 -11.86 -2.45
N PHE A 132 -1.78 -10.64 -2.85
CA PHE A 132 -1.86 -10.23 -4.25
C PHE A 132 -0.76 -10.85 -5.11
N ILE A 133 0.47 -10.85 -4.65
CA ILE A 133 1.62 -11.27 -5.45
C ILE A 133 1.77 -12.79 -5.45
N LEU A 134 1.71 -13.44 -4.29
CA LEU A 134 1.86 -14.89 -4.19
C LEU A 134 0.57 -15.61 -4.58
N GLY A 135 -0.59 -15.09 -4.19
CA GLY A 135 -1.88 -15.66 -4.57
C GLY A 135 -2.11 -15.70 -6.07
N SER A 136 -1.70 -14.66 -6.81
CA SER A 136 -1.78 -14.65 -8.26
C SER A 136 -0.87 -15.71 -8.90
N ARG A 137 0.33 -15.93 -8.38
CA ARG A 137 1.27 -16.95 -8.87
C ARG A 137 0.76 -18.38 -8.66
N LEU A 138 0.16 -18.65 -7.49
CA LEU A 138 -0.40 -19.98 -7.19
C LEU A 138 -1.59 -20.34 -8.07
N GLN A 139 -2.34 -19.36 -8.56
CA GLN A 139 -3.46 -19.57 -9.48
C GLN A 139 -3.03 -19.80 -10.94
N MET A 140 -1.80 -19.42 -11.32
CA MET A 140 -1.26 -19.65 -12.68
C MET A 140 -0.77 -21.09 -12.88
N HIS A 141 -0.63 -21.88 -11.83
CA HIS A 141 -0.17 -23.28 -11.90
C HIS A 141 -1.31 -24.30 -11.73
N ARG A 142 -2.56 -23.84 -11.79
CA ARG A 142 -3.75 -24.69 -11.87
C ARG A 142 -4.41 -24.56 -13.25
#